data_4a199772bb784992ca0217e809a8007e
#
_entry.id   4a199772bb784992ca0217e809a8007e
#
_cell.length_a   1.000
_cell.length_b   1.000
_cell.length_c   1.000
_cell.angle_alpha   90.00
_cell.angle_beta   90.00
_cell.angle_gamma   90.00
#
_symmetry.space_group_name_H-M   'P 1'
#
loop_
_entity.id
_entity.type
_entity.pdbx_description
1 polymer ?
#
loop_
_entity_poly.entity_id
_entity_poly.type
_entity_poly.pdbx_seq_one_letter_code
_entity_poly.pdbx_strand_id
1 'polypeptide(L)'
;MTIAMYPNFVYDCPDAKRLAEFYGEILGWRVESREGWCEIRPEDNSNCISFQTVENYKAPTWPTQDVPQQLHLDVMVPNLDEAELEVLKIGAVKAEHQPGTTFRVFLDPAGHPFCLCSA
;
A
#
# COMPACT_ATOMS: atom_id res chain seq x y z
N MET A 1 17.13 -11.18 24.50
CA MET A 1 15.94 -10.53 25.08
C MET A 1 15.25 -9.65 24.06
N THR A 2 13.93 -9.72 24.01
CA THR A 2 13.11 -8.90 23.13
C THR A 2 12.66 -7.65 23.87
N ILE A 3 12.94 -6.47 23.32
CA ILE A 3 12.53 -5.20 23.96
C ILE A 3 11.07 -4.87 23.58
N ALA A 4 10.67 -5.16 22.35
CA ALA A 4 9.34 -4.80 21.85
C ALA A 4 8.82 -5.88 20.90
N MET A 5 7.51 -5.86 20.63
CA MET A 5 6.87 -6.82 19.75
C MET A 5 5.71 -6.16 18.99
N TYR A 6 5.17 -6.86 18.00
CA TYR A 6 4.03 -6.44 17.19
C TYR A 6 4.28 -5.13 16.45
N PRO A 7 5.30 -5.10 15.56
CA PRO A 7 5.54 -3.91 14.75
C PRO A 7 4.34 -3.60 13.86
N ASN A 8 4.08 -2.33 13.66
CA ASN A 8 3.00 -1.86 12.83
C ASN A 8 3.56 -0.81 11.86
N PHE A 9 3.30 -0.98 10.58
CA PHE A 9 3.70 -0.02 9.56
C PHE A 9 2.51 0.91 9.30
N VAL A 10 2.75 2.21 9.31
CA VAL A 10 1.71 3.21 9.17
C VAL A 10 1.96 4.07 7.95
N TYR A 11 0.95 4.15 7.07
CA TYR A 11 0.94 5.09 5.94
C TYR A 11 0.22 6.37 6.32
N ASP A 12 0.77 7.50 5.95
CA ASP A 12 0.03 8.76 5.93
C ASP A 12 -0.78 8.84 4.65
N CYS A 13 -1.96 9.43 4.71
CA CYS A 13 -2.84 9.55 3.55
C CYS A 13 -3.90 10.63 3.80
N PRO A 14 -4.61 11.07 2.74
CA PRO A 14 -5.70 12.02 2.92
C PRO A 14 -6.98 11.38 3.45
N ASP A 15 -7.15 10.07 3.27
CA ASP A 15 -8.34 9.32 3.67
C ASP A 15 -7.95 7.89 4.08
N ALA A 16 -7.83 7.67 5.39
CA ALA A 16 -7.39 6.39 5.93
C ALA A 16 -8.29 5.22 5.52
N LYS A 17 -9.61 5.44 5.52
CA LYS A 17 -10.56 4.39 5.16
C LYS A 17 -10.39 3.96 3.71
N ARG A 18 -10.26 4.91 2.80
CA ARG A 18 -10.10 4.63 1.37
C ARG A 18 -8.83 3.82 1.11
N LEU A 19 -7.73 4.21 1.73
CA LEU A 19 -6.46 3.51 1.53
C LEU A 19 -6.46 2.13 2.18
N ALA A 20 -7.05 2.01 3.36
CA ALA A 20 -7.20 0.71 4.03
C ALA A 20 -8.04 -0.25 3.18
N GLU A 21 -9.13 0.20 2.60
CA GLU A 21 -9.97 -0.63 1.72
C GLU A 21 -9.20 -1.09 0.49
N PHE A 22 -8.38 -0.22 -0.10
CA PHE A 22 -7.56 -0.55 -1.25
C PHE A 22 -6.59 -1.70 -0.95
N TYR A 23 -5.77 -1.55 0.08
CA TYR A 23 -4.80 -2.60 0.43
C TYR A 23 -5.46 -3.84 1.06
N GLY A 24 -6.56 -3.65 1.76
CA GLY A 24 -7.36 -4.77 2.28
C GLY A 24 -7.87 -5.65 1.14
N GLU A 25 -8.27 -5.06 0.03
CA GLU A 25 -8.72 -5.81 -1.13
C GLU A 25 -7.57 -6.54 -1.83
N ILE A 26 -6.42 -5.88 -1.98
CA ILE A 26 -5.23 -6.51 -2.58
C ILE A 26 -4.79 -7.74 -1.78
N LEU A 27 -4.75 -7.63 -0.46
CA LEU A 27 -4.22 -8.67 0.40
C LEU A 27 -5.27 -9.67 0.90
N GLY A 28 -6.56 -9.37 0.69
CA GLY A 28 -7.64 -10.17 1.26
C GLY A 28 -7.71 -10.07 2.78
N TRP A 29 -7.30 -8.94 3.34
CA TRP A 29 -7.27 -8.68 4.76
C TRP A 29 -8.49 -7.88 5.21
N ARG A 30 -8.98 -8.13 6.42
CA ARG A 30 -10.12 -7.39 6.96
C ARG A 30 -9.70 -5.97 7.34
N VAL A 31 -10.64 -5.05 7.20
CA VAL A 31 -10.45 -3.64 7.52
C VAL A 31 -11.11 -3.33 8.86
N GLU A 32 -10.37 -2.70 9.76
CA GLU A 32 -10.88 -2.18 11.02
C GLU A 32 -10.80 -0.65 10.96
N SER A 33 -11.96 0.00 10.96
CA SER A 33 -12.06 1.44 10.69
C SER A 33 -12.36 2.21 11.96
N ARG A 34 -11.61 3.27 12.19
CA ARG A 34 -11.90 4.30 13.19
C ARG A 34 -11.78 5.65 12.49
N GLU A 35 -12.30 6.69 13.09
CA GLU A 35 -12.18 8.02 12.50
C GLU A 35 -10.71 8.44 12.43
N GLY A 36 -10.23 8.68 11.21
CA GLY A 36 -8.85 9.13 10.97
C GLY A 36 -7.77 8.07 11.12
N TRP A 37 -8.14 6.83 11.47
CA TRP A 37 -7.19 5.74 11.65
C TRP A 37 -7.84 4.41 11.28
N CYS A 38 -7.24 3.70 10.34
CA CYS A 38 -7.72 2.39 9.92
C CYS A 38 -6.58 1.39 9.93
N GLU A 39 -6.93 0.13 10.15
CA GLU A 39 -5.97 -0.97 10.14
C GLU A 39 -6.47 -2.08 9.24
N ILE A 40 -5.54 -2.79 8.63
CA ILE A 40 -5.86 -4.05 7.96
C ILE A 40 -5.06 -5.18 8.59
N ARG A 41 -5.71 -6.33 8.74
CA ARG A 41 -5.12 -7.50 9.37
C ARG A 41 -5.58 -8.78 8.67
N PRO A 42 -4.68 -9.77 8.53
CA PRO A 42 -5.12 -11.11 8.12
C PRO A 42 -5.98 -11.74 9.22
N GLU A 43 -6.68 -12.81 8.89
CA GLU A 43 -7.58 -13.50 9.80
C GLU A 43 -6.89 -13.95 11.09
N ASP A 44 -5.64 -14.39 11.00
CA ASP A 44 -4.87 -14.88 12.15
C ASP A 44 -4.19 -13.75 12.95
N ASN A 45 -4.38 -12.50 12.60
CA ASN A 45 -3.77 -11.33 13.22
C ASN A 45 -2.23 -11.33 13.24
N SER A 46 -1.59 -12.07 12.35
CA SER A 46 -0.12 -12.20 12.32
C SER A 46 0.59 -10.92 11.90
N ASN A 47 -0.11 -10.04 11.19
CA ASN A 47 0.44 -8.80 10.65
C ASN A 47 -0.56 -7.67 10.82
N CYS A 48 -0.07 -6.43 10.67
CA CYS A 48 -0.91 -5.25 10.68
C CYS A 48 -0.27 -4.17 9.83
N ILE A 49 -1.09 -3.53 9.00
CA ILE A 49 -0.73 -2.30 8.31
C ILE A 49 -1.79 -1.28 8.66
N SER A 50 -1.36 -0.08 9.00
CA SER A 50 -2.26 0.99 9.44
C SER A 50 -2.18 2.19 8.50
N PHE A 51 -3.22 3.01 8.56
CA PHE A 51 -3.39 4.17 7.69
C PHE A 51 -3.89 5.32 8.55
N GLN A 52 -3.21 6.45 8.47
CA GLN A 52 -3.51 7.64 9.26
C GLN A 52 -3.90 8.78 8.34
N THR A 53 -5.07 9.35 8.56
CA THR A 53 -5.49 10.56 7.87
C THR A 53 -4.69 11.73 8.41
N VAL A 54 -4.01 12.47 7.55
CA VAL A 54 -3.24 13.65 7.94
C VAL A 54 -3.73 14.87 7.17
N GLU A 55 -3.75 16.03 7.87
CA GLU A 55 -4.09 17.28 7.22
C GLU A 55 -2.94 17.74 6.33
N ASN A 56 -3.29 18.41 5.23
CA ASN A 56 -2.30 18.95 4.29
C ASN A 56 -1.37 17.86 3.73
N TYR A 57 -1.93 16.67 3.52
CA TYR A 57 -1.19 15.54 2.98
C TYR A 57 -0.51 15.91 1.66
N LYS A 58 0.75 15.53 1.51
CA LYS A 58 1.49 15.67 0.26
C LYS A 58 1.87 14.27 -0.23
N ALA A 59 1.38 13.92 -1.41
CA ALA A 59 1.74 12.66 -2.02
C ALA A 59 3.24 12.63 -2.35
N PRO A 60 3.90 11.47 -2.20
CA PRO A 60 5.29 11.36 -2.62
C PRO A 60 5.44 11.57 -4.11
N THR A 61 6.60 12.08 -4.52
CA THR A 61 7.04 12.04 -5.90
C THR A 61 7.84 10.76 -6.10
N TRP A 62 7.65 10.10 -7.23
CA TRP A 62 8.39 8.88 -7.51
C TRP A 62 8.64 8.79 -9.01
N PRO A 63 9.84 8.47 -9.49
CA PRO A 63 11.01 8.00 -8.71
C PRO A 63 11.87 9.10 -8.08
N THR A 64 11.49 10.36 -8.21
CA THR A 64 12.28 11.46 -7.64
C THR A 64 12.19 11.47 -6.11
N GLN A 65 13.07 12.26 -5.48
CA GLN A 65 13.12 12.40 -4.03
C GLN A 65 12.67 13.78 -3.55
N ASP A 66 11.97 14.54 -4.38
CA ASP A 66 11.46 15.86 -3.99
C ASP A 66 10.51 15.75 -2.80
N VAL A 67 9.59 14.79 -2.85
CA VAL A 67 8.80 14.33 -1.71
C VAL A 67 9.02 12.81 -1.64
N PRO A 68 9.89 12.34 -0.74
CA PRO A 68 10.26 10.92 -0.75
C PRO A 68 9.11 10.01 -0.34
N GLN A 69 9.10 8.82 -0.90
CA GLN A 69 8.16 7.78 -0.48
C GLN A 69 8.37 7.45 1.01
N GLN A 70 7.29 7.19 1.72
CA GLN A 70 7.36 6.84 3.14
C GLN A 70 7.87 5.41 3.33
N LEU A 71 7.41 4.52 2.48
CA LEU A 71 7.83 3.14 2.45
C LEU A 71 7.48 2.55 1.09
N HIS A 72 7.96 1.37 0.82
CA HIS A 72 7.74 0.66 -0.43
C HIS A 72 7.17 -0.72 -0.11
N LEU A 73 5.97 -1.00 -0.56
CA LEU A 73 5.34 -2.29 -0.36
C LEU A 73 5.51 -3.14 -1.62
N ASP A 74 6.08 -4.32 -1.46
CA ASP A 74 6.14 -5.33 -2.52
C ASP A 74 5.16 -6.44 -2.18
N VAL A 75 4.29 -6.79 -3.11
CA VAL A 75 3.38 -7.93 -2.96
C VAL A 75 3.63 -8.93 -4.08
N MET A 76 3.57 -10.20 -3.73
CA MET A 76 3.83 -11.29 -4.67
C MET A 76 2.54 -11.72 -5.36
N VAL A 77 2.59 -11.87 -6.67
CA VAL A 77 1.44 -12.27 -7.47
C VAL A 77 1.82 -13.43 -8.39
N PRO A 78 0.88 -14.36 -8.65
CA PRO A 78 1.16 -15.48 -9.55
C PRO A 78 1.20 -15.08 -11.02
N ASN A 79 0.51 -14.00 -11.40
CA ASN A 79 0.44 -13.54 -12.79
C ASN A 79 0.40 -12.02 -12.83
N LEU A 80 1.46 -11.40 -13.36
CA LEU A 80 1.57 -9.94 -13.42
C LEU A 80 0.48 -9.28 -14.26
N ASP A 81 0.13 -9.86 -15.41
CA ASP A 81 -0.86 -9.26 -16.30
C ASP A 81 -2.25 -9.24 -15.66
N GLU A 82 -2.64 -10.34 -15.04
CA GLU A 82 -3.93 -10.43 -14.34
C GLU A 82 -3.98 -9.50 -13.14
N ALA A 83 -2.90 -9.49 -12.35
CA ALA A 83 -2.82 -8.65 -11.16
C ALA A 83 -2.85 -7.16 -11.52
N GLU A 84 -2.20 -6.77 -12.60
CA GLU A 84 -2.25 -5.38 -13.09
C GLU A 84 -3.69 -4.96 -13.37
N LEU A 85 -4.46 -5.79 -14.09
CA LEU A 85 -5.86 -5.47 -14.38
C LEU A 85 -6.67 -5.32 -13.10
N GLU A 86 -6.43 -6.16 -12.11
CA GLU A 86 -7.17 -6.12 -10.85
C GLU A 86 -6.85 -4.86 -10.04
N VAL A 87 -5.58 -4.48 -9.91
CA VAL A 87 -5.23 -3.28 -9.13
C VAL A 87 -5.69 -2.00 -9.82
N LEU A 88 -5.67 -1.97 -11.15
CA LEU A 88 -6.20 -0.81 -11.89
C LEU A 88 -7.70 -0.63 -11.68
N LYS A 89 -8.46 -1.71 -11.58
CA LYS A 89 -9.90 -1.65 -11.32
C LYS A 89 -10.23 -1.02 -9.98
N ILE A 90 -9.39 -1.22 -8.98
CA ILE A 90 -9.64 -0.70 -7.63
C ILE A 90 -8.98 0.64 -7.34
N GLY A 91 -8.35 1.25 -8.35
CA GLY A 91 -7.88 2.62 -8.26
C GLY A 91 -6.39 2.84 -8.29
N ALA A 92 -5.59 1.80 -8.54
CA ALA A 92 -4.15 1.99 -8.76
C ALA A 92 -3.90 2.70 -10.09
N VAL A 93 -2.79 3.42 -10.16
CA VAL A 93 -2.30 4.03 -11.38
C VAL A 93 -0.93 3.42 -11.67
N LYS A 94 -0.73 2.93 -12.89
CA LYS A 94 0.57 2.38 -13.28
C LYS A 94 1.59 3.50 -13.36
N ALA A 95 2.73 3.36 -12.69
CA ALA A 95 3.79 4.35 -12.74
C ALA A 95 4.38 4.42 -14.16
N GLU A 96 4.71 5.61 -14.60
CA GLU A 96 5.33 5.81 -15.92
C GLU A 96 6.72 5.16 -15.96
N HIS A 97 7.52 5.37 -14.91
CA HIS A 97 8.84 4.76 -14.79
C HIS A 97 8.72 3.32 -14.31
N GLN A 98 9.26 2.36 -15.10
CA GLN A 98 9.25 0.94 -14.79
C GLN A 98 10.68 0.42 -14.81
N PRO A 99 11.35 0.34 -13.63
CA PRO A 99 12.77 0.01 -13.59
C PRO A 99 13.10 -1.47 -13.79
N GLY A 100 12.11 -2.36 -13.78
CA GLY A 100 12.36 -3.80 -13.88
C GLY A 100 11.40 -4.54 -14.79
N THR A 101 11.64 -5.84 -14.98
CA THR A 101 10.83 -6.71 -15.82
C THR A 101 10.11 -7.82 -15.04
N THR A 102 10.61 -8.15 -13.84
CA THR A 102 10.00 -9.17 -12.98
C THR A 102 9.05 -8.58 -11.95
N PHE A 103 8.90 -7.27 -11.96
CA PHE A 103 7.97 -6.54 -11.11
C PHE A 103 7.48 -5.30 -11.84
N ARG A 104 6.34 -4.77 -11.40
CA ARG A 104 5.75 -3.55 -11.98
C ARG A 104 5.37 -2.62 -10.85
N VAL A 105 5.64 -1.32 -11.07
CA VAL A 105 5.38 -0.29 -10.07
C VAL A 105 4.06 0.41 -10.36
N PHE A 106 3.28 0.61 -9.30
CA PHE A 106 2.00 1.32 -9.35
C PHE A 106 1.95 2.34 -8.23
N LEU A 107 1.06 3.30 -8.36
CA LEU A 107 0.74 4.26 -7.30
C LEU A 107 -0.63 3.91 -6.74
N ASP A 108 -0.74 3.92 -5.43
CA ASP A 108 -2.02 3.70 -4.76
C ASP A 108 -2.89 4.96 -4.78
N PRO A 109 -4.13 4.94 -4.28
CA PRO A 109 -5.00 6.13 -4.30
C PRO A 109 -4.48 7.34 -3.54
N ALA A 110 -3.50 7.18 -2.67
CA ALA A 110 -2.84 8.28 -1.97
C ALA A 110 -1.52 8.70 -2.65
N GLY A 111 -1.13 8.01 -3.72
CA GLY A 111 0.10 8.28 -4.47
C GLY A 111 1.33 7.56 -3.98
N HIS A 112 1.23 6.66 -3.01
CA HIS A 112 2.38 5.87 -2.57
C HIS A 112 2.71 4.81 -3.61
N PRO A 113 3.99 4.62 -3.95
CA PRO A 113 4.39 3.53 -4.84
C PRO A 113 4.29 2.17 -4.15
N PHE A 114 3.88 1.18 -4.91
CA PHE A 114 3.94 -0.23 -4.51
C PHE A 114 4.25 -1.08 -5.72
N CYS A 115 4.76 -2.28 -5.51
CA CYS A 115 5.12 -3.18 -6.58
C CYS A 115 4.32 -4.46 -6.55
N LEU A 116 3.91 -4.90 -7.73
CA LEU A 116 3.49 -6.28 -7.96
C LEU A 116 4.73 -7.04 -8.43
N CYS A 117 5.09 -8.09 -7.71
CA CYS A 117 6.29 -8.88 -8.00
C CYS A 117 5.90 -10.29 -8.44
N SER A 118 6.62 -10.80 -9.42
CA SER A 118 6.41 -12.17 -9.89
C SER A 118 6.83 -13.16 -8.80
N ALA A 119 5.90 -14.02 -8.42
CA ALA A 119 6.15 -15.04 -7.41
C ALA A 119 6.99 -16.20 -7.97
#